data_1cc2c0dbe3752e5747d258cfc951035c
#
_entry.id   1cc2c0dbe3752e5747d258cfc951035c
#
_cell.length_a   1.000
_cell.length_b   1.000
_cell.length_c   1.000
_cell.angle_alpha   90.00
_cell.angle_beta   90.00
_cell.angle_gamma   90.00
#
_symmetry.space_group_name_H-M   'P 1'
#
loop_
_entity.id
_entity.type
_entity.pdbx_description
1 polymer ?
#
loop_
_entity_poly.entity_id
_entity_poly.type
_entity_poly.pdbx_seq_one_letter_code
_entity_poly.pdbx_strand_id
1 'polypeptide(L)'
;DFAVRISGDSMEPYIKDGSRVYVSRMQELTDGDVGIFFVDGDMKCKQYCEDSFGNIYLFSLNRKRKDADMVVPASSGITVLCFGKVLLPKKPPLPRDF
;
A
#
# COMPACT_ATOMS: atom_id res chain seq x y z
N ASP A 1 -13.33 -0.77 9.19
CA ASP A 1 -14.15 0.21 9.86
C ASP A 1 -14.72 1.26 8.91
N PHE A 2 -14.20 1.33 7.70
CA PHE A 2 -14.77 2.20 6.66
C PHE A 2 -14.49 1.60 5.29
N ALA A 3 -15.17 2.14 4.27
CA ALA A 3 -15.00 1.71 2.89
C ALA A 3 -14.42 2.85 2.06
N VAL A 4 -13.56 2.50 1.10
CA VAL A 4 -12.89 3.46 0.22
C VAL A 4 -13.02 2.97 -1.21
N ARG A 5 -13.29 3.90 -2.13
CA ARG A 5 -13.26 3.60 -3.57
C ARG A 5 -11.84 3.78 -4.07
N ILE A 6 -11.36 2.79 -4.81
CA ILE A 6 -10.01 2.81 -5.37
C ILE A 6 -10.07 3.34 -6.80
N SER A 7 -9.20 4.31 -7.10
CA SER A 7 -9.06 4.86 -8.45
C SER A 7 -7.75 4.42 -9.06
N GLY A 8 -7.78 4.08 -10.34
CA GLY A 8 -6.59 3.67 -11.08
C GLY A 8 -6.37 2.17 -11.07
N ASP A 9 -5.39 1.73 -11.83
CA ASP A 9 -5.13 0.31 -12.08
C ASP A 9 -3.90 -0.23 -11.35
N SER A 10 -3.27 0.56 -10.48
CA SER A 10 -1.99 0.19 -9.87
C SER A 10 -2.09 -1.02 -8.94
N MET A 11 -3.30 -1.37 -8.49
CA MET A 11 -3.50 -2.50 -7.59
C MET A 11 -4.19 -3.69 -8.25
N GLU A 12 -4.39 -3.63 -9.57
CA GLU A 12 -4.96 -4.75 -10.32
C GLU A 12 -3.96 -5.89 -10.47
N PRO A 13 -4.41 -7.11 -10.55
CA PRO A 13 -5.79 -7.59 -10.61
C PRO A 13 -6.46 -7.75 -9.23
N TYR A 14 -5.74 -7.52 -8.15
CA TYR A 14 -6.24 -7.77 -6.80
C TYR A 14 -7.36 -6.81 -6.41
N ILE A 15 -7.21 -5.54 -6.80
CA ILE A 15 -8.19 -4.50 -6.54
C ILE A 15 -8.39 -3.76 -7.86
N LYS A 16 -9.58 -3.88 -8.42
CA LYS A 16 -9.89 -3.26 -9.71
C LYS A 16 -10.18 -1.77 -9.56
N ASP A 17 -9.84 -1.01 -10.59
CA ASP A 17 -10.20 0.39 -10.69
C ASP A 17 -11.70 0.57 -10.46
N GLY A 18 -12.04 1.53 -9.62
CA GLY A 18 -13.42 1.86 -9.30
C GLY A 18 -14.07 0.96 -8.26
N SER A 19 -13.37 -0.08 -7.79
CA SER A 19 -13.93 -0.97 -6.78
C SER A 19 -13.87 -0.33 -5.40
N ARG A 20 -14.69 -0.87 -4.50
CA ARG A 20 -14.73 -0.43 -3.10
C ARG A 20 -14.04 -1.48 -2.25
N VAL A 21 -13.18 -1.05 -1.35
CA VAL A 21 -12.50 -1.92 -0.39
C VAL A 21 -12.87 -1.52 1.03
N TYR A 22 -12.82 -2.48 1.93
CA TYR A 22 -13.03 -2.24 3.36
C TYR A 22 -11.69 -2.09 4.04
N VAL A 23 -11.61 -1.15 4.99
CA VAL A 23 -10.38 -0.77 5.66
C VAL A 23 -10.57 -0.87 7.17
N SER A 24 -9.64 -1.52 7.85
CA SER A 24 -9.61 -1.62 9.30
C SER A 24 -8.57 -0.64 9.86
N ARG A 25 -9.00 0.23 10.76
CA ARG A 25 -8.10 1.23 11.38
C ARG A 25 -7.24 0.66 12.47
N MET A 26 -7.63 -0.45 13.06
CA MET A 26 -7.02 -0.96 14.28
C MET A 26 -5.85 -1.89 14.05
N GLN A 27 -5.52 -2.17 12.81
CA GLN A 27 -4.49 -3.14 12.48
C GLN A 27 -3.14 -2.48 12.29
N GLU A 28 -2.11 -3.01 12.94
CA GLU A 28 -0.75 -2.74 12.54
C GLU A 28 -0.45 -3.50 11.26
N LEU A 29 0.31 -2.87 10.36
CA LEU A 29 0.69 -3.51 9.11
C LEU A 29 1.93 -4.35 9.31
N THR A 30 1.93 -5.52 8.67
CA THR A 30 3.11 -6.35 8.52
C THR A 30 3.46 -6.44 7.04
N ASP A 31 4.67 -6.90 6.73
CA ASP A 31 5.14 -6.96 5.36
C ASP A 31 4.16 -7.74 4.46
N GLY A 32 3.82 -7.14 3.34
CA GLY A 32 2.88 -7.71 2.39
C GLY A 32 1.44 -7.23 2.56
N ASP A 33 1.10 -6.62 3.69
CA ASP A 33 -0.23 -6.06 3.89
C ASP A 33 -0.48 -4.89 2.95
N VAL A 34 -1.74 -4.71 2.56
CA VAL A 34 -2.17 -3.58 1.76
C VAL A 34 -2.81 -2.56 2.69
N GLY A 35 -2.47 -1.31 2.50
CA GLY A 35 -2.98 -0.23 3.33
C GLY A 35 -3.35 1.01 2.54
N ILE A 36 -4.02 1.91 3.21
CA ILE A 36 -4.30 3.26 2.71
C ILE A 36 -3.35 4.21 3.42
N PHE A 37 -2.56 4.93 2.64
CA PHE A 37 -1.51 5.79 3.16
C PHE A 37 -1.68 7.22 2.67
N PHE A 38 -1.29 8.16 3.52
CA PHE A 38 -1.07 9.54 3.10
C PHE A 38 0.43 9.79 3.12
N VAL A 39 0.98 10.07 1.97
CA VAL A 39 2.41 10.28 1.81
C VAL A 39 2.63 11.28 0.67
N ASP A 40 3.56 12.21 0.87
CA ASP A 40 3.94 13.20 -0.14
C ASP A 40 2.72 13.95 -0.71
N GLY A 41 1.78 14.30 0.17
CA GLY A 41 0.60 15.08 -0.20
C GLY A 41 -0.56 14.32 -0.82
N ASP A 42 -0.44 13.00 -0.99
CA ASP A 42 -1.45 12.19 -1.66
C ASP A 42 -1.88 10.98 -0.84
N MET A 43 -3.15 10.62 -1.01
CA MET A 43 -3.67 9.35 -0.52
C MET A 43 -3.36 8.26 -1.53
N LYS A 44 -2.81 7.15 -1.05
CA LYS A 44 -2.40 6.03 -1.90
C LYS A 44 -2.83 4.72 -1.27
N CYS A 45 -3.25 3.78 -2.13
CA CYS A 45 -3.46 2.38 -1.74
C CYS A 45 -2.26 1.59 -2.25
N LYS A 46 -1.49 0.99 -1.35
CA LYS A 46 -0.24 0.32 -1.70
C LYS A 46 -0.02 -0.89 -0.82
N GLN A 47 0.83 -1.79 -1.28
CA GLN A 47 1.32 -2.90 -0.48
C GLN A 47 2.55 -2.44 0.31
N TYR A 48 2.55 -2.74 1.59
CA TYR A 48 3.54 -2.24 2.54
C TYR A 48 4.63 -3.27 2.78
N CYS A 49 5.85 -2.77 2.92
CA CYS A 49 6.98 -3.54 3.41
C CYS A 49 7.95 -2.58 4.09
N GLU A 50 8.58 -3.03 5.16
CA GLU A 50 9.59 -2.24 5.85
C GLU A 50 10.82 -3.10 6.07
N ASP A 51 12.00 -2.61 5.74
CA ASP A 51 13.23 -3.36 5.95
C ASP A 51 13.79 -3.13 7.37
N SER A 52 14.88 -3.81 7.71
CA SER A 52 15.48 -3.73 9.03
C SER A 52 16.10 -2.37 9.33
N PHE A 53 16.28 -1.52 8.32
CA PHE A 53 16.82 -0.19 8.48
C PHE A 53 15.76 0.88 8.63
N GLY A 54 14.47 0.49 8.57
CA GLY A 54 13.36 1.42 8.68
C GLY A 54 12.95 2.06 7.36
N ASN A 55 13.48 1.61 6.22
CA ASN A 55 13.02 2.08 4.93
C ASN A 55 11.66 1.47 4.61
N ILE A 56 10.72 2.30 4.18
CA ILE A 56 9.36 1.86 3.85
C ILE A 56 9.23 1.74 2.34
N TYR A 57 8.70 0.61 1.90
CA TYR A 57 8.42 0.35 0.49
C TYR A 57 6.90 0.28 0.32
N LEU A 58 6.39 1.02 -0.63
CA LEU A 58 4.97 1.05 -0.97
C LEU A 58 4.83 0.59 -2.42
N PHE A 59 4.39 -0.66 -2.59
CA PHE A 59 4.35 -1.30 -3.90
C PHE A 59 2.97 -1.23 -4.53
N SER A 60 2.96 -1.12 -5.86
CA SER A 60 1.79 -1.39 -6.67
C SER A 60 1.65 -2.90 -6.82
N LEU A 61 0.45 -3.45 -6.61
CA LEU A 61 0.23 -4.88 -6.82
C LEU A 61 0.27 -5.23 -8.30
N ASN A 62 -0.08 -4.29 -9.16
CA ASN A 62 0.06 -4.43 -10.60
C ASN A 62 1.51 -4.16 -10.99
N ARG A 63 2.26 -5.22 -11.28
CA ARG A 63 3.70 -5.08 -11.56
C ARG A 63 3.98 -4.45 -12.93
N LYS A 64 2.97 -4.27 -13.76
CA LYS A 64 3.09 -3.42 -14.95
C LYS A 64 3.16 -1.94 -14.59
N ARG A 65 2.77 -1.61 -13.36
CA ARG A 65 2.78 -0.25 -12.84
C ARG A 65 3.81 -0.09 -11.72
N LYS A 66 4.94 -0.77 -11.82
CA LYS A 66 6.02 -0.59 -10.85
C LYS A 66 6.62 0.82 -10.87
N ASP A 67 6.33 1.59 -11.89
CA ASP A 67 6.65 3.01 -11.94
C ASP A 67 5.93 3.81 -10.84
N ALA A 68 4.85 3.27 -10.31
CA ALA A 68 4.10 3.89 -9.23
C ALA A 68 4.52 3.39 -7.84
N ASP A 69 5.55 2.54 -7.74
CA ASP A 69 6.12 2.16 -6.45
C ASP A 69 6.79 3.37 -5.81
N MET A 70 6.81 3.38 -4.48
CA MET A 70 7.50 4.40 -3.72
C MET A 70 8.45 3.77 -2.72
N VAL A 71 9.59 4.41 -2.51
CA VAL A 71 10.50 4.08 -1.42
C VAL A 71 10.62 5.33 -0.55
N VAL A 72 10.39 5.17 0.74
CA VAL A 72 10.55 6.24 1.72
C VAL A 72 11.72 5.86 2.62
N PRO A 73 12.91 6.41 2.35
CA PRO A 73 14.08 6.10 3.18
C PRO A 73 13.87 6.54 4.62
N ALA A 74 14.40 5.77 5.56
CA ALA A 74 14.30 6.10 6.98
C ALA A 74 14.90 7.47 7.28
N SER A 75 15.94 7.85 6.53
CA SER A 75 16.65 9.12 6.72
C SER A 75 15.99 10.30 6.00
N SER A 76 14.91 10.08 5.26
CA SER A 76 14.32 11.12 4.39
C SER A 76 13.60 12.22 5.15
N GLY A 77 13.14 11.94 6.38
CA GLY A 77 12.27 12.84 7.12
C GLY A 77 10.84 12.89 6.61
N ILE A 78 10.51 12.12 5.59
CA ILE A 78 9.14 12.05 5.05
C ILE A 78 8.29 11.20 6.00
N THR A 79 7.13 11.73 6.36
CA THR A 79 6.18 11.01 7.20
C THR A 79 5.20 10.24 6.34
N VAL A 80 5.04 8.94 6.65
CA VAL A 80 4.01 8.09 6.04
C VAL A 80 2.94 7.86 7.10
N LEU A 81 1.72 8.30 6.80
CA LEU A 81 0.59 8.08 7.70
C LEU A 81 -0.24 6.92 7.14
N CYS A 82 -0.47 5.91 7.98
CA CYS A 82 -1.31 4.79 7.61
C CYS A 82 -2.71 5.01 8.18
N PHE A 83 -3.71 5.03 7.31
CA PHE A 83 -5.11 5.19 7.72
C PHE A 83 -5.77 3.86 8.03
N GLY A 84 -5.18 2.76 7.59
CA GLY A 84 -5.68 1.45 7.94
C GLY A 84 -5.26 0.38 6.95
N LYS A 85 -5.57 -0.85 7.31
CA LYS A 85 -5.28 -2.05 6.53
C LYS A 85 -6.47 -2.37 5.64
N VAL A 86 -6.21 -2.57 4.36
CA VAL A 86 -7.23 -3.03 3.42
C VAL A 86 -7.48 -4.52 3.65
N LEU A 87 -8.75 -4.88 3.81
CA LEU A 87 -9.15 -6.26 4.07
C LEU A 87 -9.29 -6.99 2.74
N LEU A 88 -8.41 -7.97 2.51
CA LEU A 88 -8.41 -8.82 1.32
C LEU A 88 -8.56 -10.26 1.76
N PRO A 89 -9.12 -11.14 0.90
CA PRO A 89 -9.27 -12.57 1.22
C PRO A 89 -7.93 -13.24 1.51
N LYS A 90 -6.88 -12.81 0.81
CA LYS A 90 -5.52 -13.31 0.99
C LYS A 90 -4.55 -12.15 0.96
N LYS A 91 -3.45 -12.27 1.70
CA LYS A 91 -2.33 -11.34 1.59
C LYS A 91 -1.63 -11.57 0.25
N PRO A 92 -1.55 -10.57 -0.64
CA PRO A 92 -0.82 -10.73 -1.89
C PRO A 92 0.66 -10.94 -1.62
N PRO A 93 1.36 -11.73 -2.45
CA PRO A 93 2.80 -11.90 -2.27
C PRO A 93 3.55 -10.61 -2.55
N LEU A 94 4.68 -10.42 -1.87
CA LEU A 94 5.57 -9.30 -2.15
C LEU A 94 6.16 -9.46 -3.55
N PRO A 95 6.48 -8.34 -4.23
CA PRO A 95 7.10 -8.42 -5.54
C PRO A 95 8.44 -9.12 -5.48
N ARG A 96 8.76 -9.89 -6.53
CA ARG A 96 10.05 -10.55 -6.65
C ARG A 96 11.10 -9.65 -7.30
N ASP A 97 10.66 -8.56 -7.89
CA ASP A 97 11.52 -7.68 -8.69
C ASP A 97 11.96 -6.42 -7.93
N PHE A 98 11.86 -6.49 -6.60
CA PHE A 98 12.32 -5.37 -5.80
C PHE A 98 13.58 -5.68 -5.03
#